data_7b48b6b6042fe6601be899bee39f4011
#
_entry.id   7b48b6b6042fe6601be899bee39f4011
#
_cell.length_a   1.000
_cell.length_b   1.000
_cell.length_c   1.000
_cell.angle_alpha   90.00
_cell.angle_beta   90.00
_cell.angle_gamma   90.00
#
_symmetry.space_group_name_H-M   'P 1'
#
loop_
_entity.id
_entity.type
_entity.pdbx_description
1 polymer ?
#
loop_
_entity_poly.entity_id
_entity_poly.type
_entity_poly.pdbx_seq_one_letter_code
_entity_poly.pdbx_strand_id
1 'polypeptide(L)'
;MLGGGTGPAHGTLATTCTPGPWHIKRMIQSADAFSMNLAFAGKGNSSLPEGLEEQIVAGACSLKLHEDWGTTPGAIDNCLDVADKFDVQVMIHTDTLNESGFVENT
;
A
#
# COMPACT_ATOMS: atom_id res chain seq x y z
N MET A 1 -3.47 -14.86 -5.87
CA MET A 1 -2.17 -14.18 -5.65
C MET A 1 -2.41 -12.73 -5.23
N LEU A 2 -1.71 -12.29 -4.21
CA LEU A 2 -1.70 -10.89 -3.79
C LEU A 2 -0.43 -10.24 -4.29
N GLY A 3 -0.56 -9.17 -5.07
CA GLY A 3 0.57 -8.43 -5.62
C GLY A 3 0.48 -6.95 -5.30
N GLY A 4 1.60 -6.25 -5.48
CA GLY A 4 1.66 -4.81 -5.25
C GLY A 4 1.02 -3.99 -6.35
N GLY A 5 1.11 -4.46 -7.58
CA GLY A 5 0.71 -3.68 -8.73
C GLY A 5 1.65 -2.54 -9.04
N THR A 6 1.16 -1.54 -9.74
CA THR A 6 1.92 -0.33 -10.08
C THR A 6 0.99 0.88 -10.13
N GLY A 7 1.56 2.07 -10.17
CA GLY A 7 0.83 3.32 -10.16
C GLY A 7 1.39 4.33 -11.16
N PRO A 8 1.14 5.62 -10.96
CA PRO A 8 1.41 6.66 -11.95
C PRO A 8 2.89 6.99 -12.12
N ALA A 9 3.73 6.70 -11.12
CA ALA A 9 5.14 7.04 -11.15
C ALA A 9 5.99 5.79 -11.36
N HIS A 10 7.14 5.96 -12.01
CA HIS A 10 8.05 4.86 -12.27
C HIS A 10 8.50 4.16 -10.97
N GLY A 11 8.68 4.93 -9.89
CA GLY A 11 9.06 4.39 -8.59
C GLY A 11 8.05 3.41 -7.98
N THR A 12 6.79 3.42 -8.42
CA THR A 12 5.78 2.50 -7.89
C THR A 12 6.06 1.04 -8.25
N LEU A 13 6.88 0.78 -9.26
CA LEU A 13 7.35 -0.56 -9.59
C LEU A 13 8.26 -1.12 -8.48
N ALA A 14 9.09 -0.27 -7.90
CA ALA A 14 10.02 -0.65 -6.84
C ALA A 14 9.33 -0.76 -5.48
N THR A 15 8.37 0.12 -5.20
CA THR A 15 7.66 0.16 -3.92
C THR A 15 6.56 -0.90 -3.81
N THR A 16 6.25 -1.57 -4.90
CA THR A 16 5.31 -2.69 -4.95
C THR A 16 3.94 -2.36 -4.34
N CYS A 17 3.37 -1.24 -4.77
CA CYS A 17 2.01 -0.85 -4.40
C CYS A 17 1.35 -0.05 -5.51
N THR A 18 0.01 0.02 -5.43
CA THR A 18 -0.80 0.79 -6.37
C THR A 18 -1.47 1.93 -5.61
N PRO A 19 -0.91 3.16 -5.69
CA PRO A 19 -1.47 4.28 -4.92
C PRO A 19 -2.70 4.89 -5.59
N GLY A 20 -3.71 5.11 -4.77
CA GLY A 20 -4.92 5.83 -5.12
C GLY A 20 -6.01 4.98 -5.76
N PRO A 21 -7.28 5.39 -5.57
CA PRO A 21 -8.42 4.59 -6.00
C PRO A 21 -8.51 4.38 -7.51
N TRP A 22 -8.10 5.38 -8.30
CA TRP A 22 -8.16 5.27 -9.76
C TRP A 22 -7.23 4.16 -10.27
N HIS A 23 -5.99 4.14 -9.80
CA HIS A 23 -5.00 3.15 -10.23
C HIS A 23 -5.35 1.74 -9.74
N ILE A 24 -5.92 1.62 -8.54
CA ILE A 24 -6.40 0.34 -8.02
C ILE A 24 -7.49 -0.23 -8.93
N LYS A 25 -8.44 0.60 -9.35
CA LYS A 25 -9.48 0.17 -10.28
C LYS A 25 -8.89 -0.29 -11.62
N ARG A 26 -7.88 0.43 -12.14
CA ARG A 26 -7.21 0.03 -13.40
C ARG A 26 -6.45 -1.27 -13.24
N MET A 27 -5.78 -1.47 -12.11
CA MET A 27 -5.08 -2.74 -11.86
C MET A 27 -6.05 -3.92 -11.76
N ILE A 28 -7.17 -3.73 -11.09
CA ILE A 28 -8.21 -4.77 -11.00
C ILE A 28 -8.75 -5.10 -12.39
N GLN A 29 -9.01 -4.09 -13.23
CA GLN A 29 -9.44 -4.33 -14.61
C GLN A 29 -8.41 -5.10 -15.43
N SER A 30 -7.12 -4.83 -15.23
CA SER A 30 -6.07 -5.56 -15.94
C SER A 30 -6.02 -7.03 -15.56
N ALA A 31 -6.51 -7.38 -14.37
CA ALA A 31 -6.53 -8.76 -13.90
C ALA A 31 -7.53 -9.64 -14.67
N ASP A 32 -8.50 -9.04 -15.36
CA ASP A 32 -9.50 -9.77 -16.14
C ASP A 32 -8.88 -10.61 -17.28
N ALA A 33 -7.66 -10.26 -17.69
CA ALA A 33 -6.93 -11.01 -18.72
C ALA A 33 -6.35 -12.35 -18.23
N PHE A 34 -6.37 -12.59 -16.93
CA PHE A 34 -5.73 -13.75 -16.32
C PHE A 34 -6.76 -14.66 -15.66
N SER A 35 -6.52 -15.98 -15.74
CA SER A 35 -7.44 -16.99 -15.21
C SER A 35 -7.12 -17.40 -13.78
N MET A 36 -6.63 -16.47 -12.95
CA MET A 36 -6.36 -16.69 -11.53
C MET A 36 -6.93 -15.56 -10.70
N ASN A 37 -7.15 -15.81 -9.42
CA ASN A 37 -7.55 -14.77 -8.48
C ASN A 37 -6.36 -13.86 -8.18
N LEU A 38 -6.51 -12.58 -8.49
CA LEU A 38 -5.50 -11.55 -8.27
C LEU A 38 -6.06 -10.46 -7.35
N ALA A 39 -5.19 -9.96 -6.47
CA ALA A 39 -5.51 -8.88 -5.56
C ALA A 39 -4.33 -7.92 -5.48
N PHE A 40 -4.59 -6.64 -5.19
CA PHE A 40 -3.59 -5.59 -5.24
C PHE A 40 -3.52 -4.81 -3.94
N ALA A 41 -2.29 -4.38 -3.61
CA ALA A 41 -2.02 -3.58 -2.43
C ALA A 41 -2.11 -2.09 -2.74
N GLY A 42 -2.80 -1.34 -1.90
CA GLY A 42 -2.77 0.11 -1.91
C GLY A 42 -1.52 0.66 -1.21
N LYS A 43 -1.26 1.95 -1.37
CA LYS A 43 -0.17 2.64 -0.69
C LYS A 43 -0.53 2.90 0.76
N GLY A 44 0.23 2.32 1.70
CA GLY A 44 -0.01 2.46 3.14
C GLY A 44 0.52 3.75 3.75
N ASN A 45 1.50 4.38 3.10
CA ASN A 45 2.10 5.62 3.60
C ASN A 45 1.16 6.79 3.32
N SER A 46 0.49 7.27 4.34
CA SER A 46 -0.41 8.42 4.25
C SER A 46 -0.40 9.18 5.58
N SER A 47 -0.46 10.50 5.49
CA SER A 47 -0.60 11.35 6.69
C SER A 47 -2.04 11.41 7.19
N LEU A 48 -3.01 10.99 6.38
CA LEU A 48 -4.44 11.02 6.73
C LEU A 48 -5.08 9.65 6.48
N PRO A 49 -5.93 9.17 7.41
CA PRO A 49 -6.62 7.89 7.24
C PRO A 49 -7.53 7.81 6.01
N GLU A 50 -8.11 8.93 5.61
CA GLU A 50 -9.07 8.98 4.50
C GLU A 50 -8.47 8.48 3.18
N GLY A 51 -7.21 8.80 2.91
CA GLY A 51 -6.52 8.33 1.71
C GLY A 51 -6.34 6.81 1.69
N LEU A 52 -6.21 6.21 2.86
CA LEU A 52 -6.12 4.75 2.99
C LEU A 52 -7.47 4.09 2.79
N GLU A 53 -8.51 4.66 3.39
CA GLU A 53 -9.88 4.12 3.29
C GLU A 53 -10.40 4.15 1.85
N GLU A 54 -10.11 5.22 1.10
CA GLU A 54 -10.50 5.34 -0.31
C GLU A 54 -9.95 4.21 -1.16
N GLN A 55 -8.71 3.80 -0.89
CA GLN A 55 -8.07 2.70 -1.62
C GLN A 55 -8.75 1.37 -1.35
N ILE A 56 -9.10 1.10 -0.10
CA ILE A 56 -9.79 -0.13 0.29
C ILE A 56 -11.17 -0.18 -0.33
N VAL A 57 -11.92 0.92 -0.29
CA VAL A 57 -13.24 1.02 -0.94
C VAL A 57 -13.13 0.79 -2.44
N ALA A 58 -12.04 1.24 -3.07
CA ALA A 58 -11.79 1.01 -4.50
C ALA A 58 -11.43 -0.44 -4.84
N GLY A 59 -11.10 -1.26 -3.84
CA GLY A 59 -10.84 -2.67 -4.03
C GLY A 59 -9.46 -3.16 -3.62
N ALA A 60 -8.63 -2.32 -2.98
CA ALA A 60 -7.37 -2.78 -2.42
C ALA A 60 -7.65 -3.79 -1.30
N CYS A 61 -6.93 -4.89 -1.30
CA CYS A 61 -7.10 -5.95 -0.30
C CYS A 61 -6.04 -5.91 0.79
N SER A 62 -5.09 -4.98 0.69
CA SER A 62 -4.02 -4.80 1.66
C SER A 62 -3.43 -3.40 1.50
N LEU A 63 -2.63 -3.00 2.47
CA LEU A 63 -1.89 -1.72 2.43
C LEU A 63 -0.40 -2.01 2.53
N LYS A 64 0.40 -1.39 1.67
CA LYS A 64 1.84 -1.56 1.63
C LYS A 64 2.53 -0.28 2.10
N LEU A 65 3.32 -0.41 3.16
CA LEU A 65 4.22 0.63 3.63
C LEU A 65 5.61 0.40 3.02
N HIS A 66 6.28 1.47 2.60
CA HIS A 66 7.62 1.40 2.04
C HIS A 66 8.46 2.60 2.46
N GLU A 67 9.74 2.35 2.76
CA GLU A 67 10.65 3.39 3.23
C GLU A 67 10.78 4.58 2.27
N ASP A 68 10.71 4.34 0.95
CA ASP A 68 10.80 5.41 -0.05
C ASP A 68 9.68 6.45 0.08
N TRP A 69 8.59 6.10 0.73
CA TRP A 69 7.46 6.99 1.01
C TRP A 69 7.49 7.57 2.42
N GLY A 70 8.45 7.14 3.26
CA GLY A 70 8.57 7.54 4.66
C GLY A 70 7.69 6.68 5.58
N THR A 71 8.24 5.59 6.13
CA THR A 71 7.54 4.74 7.12
C THR A 71 7.75 5.29 8.53
N THR A 72 7.22 6.49 8.77
CA THR A 72 7.25 7.10 10.10
C THR A 72 6.30 6.39 11.05
N PRO A 73 6.50 6.48 12.39
CA PRO A 73 5.55 5.93 13.35
C PRO A 73 4.12 6.38 13.11
N GLY A 74 3.91 7.65 12.74
CA GLY A 74 2.58 8.16 12.44
C GLY A 74 1.96 7.52 11.21
N ALA A 75 2.73 7.29 10.15
CA ALA A 75 2.24 6.62 8.96
C ALA A 75 1.89 5.16 9.25
N ILE A 76 2.71 4.48 10.04
CA ILE A 76 2.45 3.10 10.45
C ILE A 76 1.18 3.02 11.28
N ASP A 77 1.02 3.91 12.25
CA ASP A 77 -0.14 3.96 13.14
C ASP A 77 -1.44 4.16 12.34
N ASN A 78 -1.48 5.15 11.46
CA ASN A 78 -2.63 5.39 10.58
C ASN A 78 -2.96 4.15 9.75
N CYS A 79 -1.94 3.51 9.22
CA CYS A 79 -2.11 2.33 8.37
C CYS A 79 -2.70 1.15 9.16
N LEU A 80 -2.20 0.91 10.36
CA LEU A 80 -2.69 -0.16 11.23
C LEU A 80 -4.12 0.10 11.68
N ASP A 81 -4.47 1.34 12.03
CA ASP A 81 -5.83 1.69 12.42
C ASP A 81 -6.83 1.42 11.32
N VAL A 82 -6.52 1.83 10.09
CA VAL A 82 -7.41 1.59 8.94
C VAL A 82 -7.46 0.11 8.60
N ALA A 83 -6.34 -0.59 8.66
CA ALA A 83 -6.29 -2.02 8.39
C ALA A 83 -7.13 -2.82 9.40
N ASP A 84 -7.11 -2.42 10.67
CA ASP A 84 -7.94 -3.04 11.70
C ASP A 84 -9.43 -2.79 11.44
N LYS A 85 -9.79 -1.57 11.08
CA LYS A 85 -11.18 -1.19 10.79
C LYS A 85 -11.78 -1.97 9.63
N PHE A 86 -11.01 -2.23 8.58
CA PHE A 86 -11.47 -2.92 7.37
C PHE A 86 -11.05 -4.39 7.28
N ASP A 87 -10.34 -4.88 8.26
CA ASP A 87 -9.85 -6.25 8.32
C ASP A 87 -9.01 -6.62 7.08
N VAL A 88 -8.03 -5.80 6.78
CA VAL A 88 -7.09 -6.03 5.67
C VAL A 88 -5.66 -6.16 6.19
N GLN A 89 -4.81 -6.77 5.39
CA GLN A 89 -3.41 -7.01 5.75
C GLN A 89 -2.57 -5.76 5.55
N VAL A 90 -1.57 -5.57 6.42
CA VAL A 90 -0.50 -4.58 6.23
C VAL A 90 0.78 -5.31 5.87
N MET A 91 1.46 -4.81 4.85
CA MET A 91 2.81 -5.26 4.47
C MET A 91 3.76 -4.09 4.59
N ILE A 92 4.96 -4.33 5.07
CA ILE A 92 5.93 -3.27 5.28
C ILE A 92 7.30 -3.62 4.72
N HIS A 93 7.92 -2.64 4.05
CA HIS A 93 9.35 -2.58 3.80
C HIS A 93 9.89 -1.50 4.75
N THR A 94 10.54 -1.92 5.82
CA THR A 94 10.97 -1.01 6.88
C THR A 94 12.08 -0.09 6.42
N ASP A 95 12.23 1.04 7.09
CA ASP A 95 13.38 1.92 6.89
C ASP A 95 14.67 1.19 7.25
N THR A 96 15.71 1.44 6.46
CA THR A 96 17.01 0.82 6.68
C THR A 96 17.87 1.66 7.63
N LEU A 97 18.94 1.06 8.12
CA LEU A 97 19.90 1.77 8.98
C LEU A 97 20.66 2.88 8.25
N ASN A 98 20.67 2.85 6.92
CA ASN A 98 21.37 3.82 6.09
C ASN A 98 20.49 4.96 5.61
N GLU A 99 19.20 4.89 5.86
CA GLU A 99 18.23 5.90 5.48
C GLU A 99 17.89 6.80 6.67
N SER A 100 17.01 7.75 6.47
CA SER A 100 16.60 8.67 7.52
C SER A 100 15.68 8.07 8.57
N GLY A 101 15.23 6.85 8.35
CA GLY A 101 14.35 6.14 9.27
C GLY A 101 15.11 5.31 10.29
N PHE A 102 14.36 4.78 11.23
CA PHE A 102 14.89 3.98 12.33
C PHE A 102 14.12 2.68 12.42
N VAL A 103 14.76 1.57 12.05
CA VAL A 103 14.13 0.26 12.10
C VAL A 103 13.67 -0.11 13.51
N GLU A 104 14.29 0.43 14.53
CA GLU A 104 13.93 0.21 15.93
C GLU A 104 12.52 0.74 16.26
N ASN A 105 12.07 1.75 15.55
CA ASN A 105 10.74 2.33 15.75
C ASN A 105 9.63 1.50 15.07
N THR A 106 10.01 0.65 14.15
CA THR A 106 9.05 -0.21 13.46
C THR A 106 8.72 -1.44 14.28
#